data_a9216eaa6e0b91b8de47201b289ba44f
#
_entry.id   a9216eaa6e0b91b8de47201b289ba44f
#
_cell.length_a   1.000
_cell.length_b   1.000
_cell.length_c   1.000
_cell.angle_alpha   90.00
_cell.angle_beta   90.00
_cell.angle_gamma   90.00
#
_symmetry.space_group_name_H-M   'P 1'
#
loop_
_entity.id
_entity.type
_entity.pdbx_description
1 polymer ?
#
loop_
_entity_poly.entity_id
_entity_poly.type
_entity_poly.pdbx_seq_one_letter_code
_entity_poly.pdbx_strand_id
1 'polypeptide(L)'
;MTTRLIDGDSAPPFTLPDADGKNVSLADFRGQRVIVYFYPAALTPGCTTQAVDFTAAMEELGAAGLHVIGISPDAQEKLIQFRERESVGFPLLSDPDKSTLNAYGAYGEKLLYGKLIKGVIRSTFVIDVDQKGNGTIAVAQYNVKATGHVDKLKRDLHL
;
A
#
# COMPACT_ATOMS: atom_id res chain seq x y z
N MET A 1 -5.07 20.78 -1.51
CA MET A 1 -4.23 20.17 -2.56
C MET A 1 -3.34 19.12 -1.94
N THR A 2 -3.36 17.92 -2.49
CA THR A 2 -2.56 16.82 -1.96
C THR A 2 -1.12 16.92 -2.47
N THR A 3 -0.16 16.91 -1.56
CA THR A 3 1.26 16.98 -1.91
C THR A 3 1.83 15.58 -2.01
N ARG A 4 2.53 15.27 -3.11
CA ARG A 4 3.21 14.00 -3.28
C ARG A 4 4.47 13.93 -2.42
N LEU A 5 4.73 12.73 -1.89
CA LEU A 5 5.95 12.45 -1.16
C LEU A 5 7.06 12.05 -2.14
N ILE A 6 8.28 12.33 -1.75
CA ILE A 6 9.47 11.93 -2.53
C ILE A 6 10.43 11.14 -1.64
N ASP A 7 11.39 10.50 -2.26
CA ASP A 7 12.44 9.76 -1.55
C ASP A 7 13.12 10.68 -0.54
N GLY A 8 13.27 10.22 0.69
CA GLY A 8 13.86 10.98 1.78
C GLY A 8 12.87 11.71 2.68
N ASP A 9 11.61 11.87 2.25
CA ASP A 9 10.59 12.49 3.09
C ASP A 9 10.24 11.62 4.28
N SER A 10 9.76 12.25 5.36
CA SER A 10 9.16 11.52 6.47
C SER A 10 7.88 10.86 6.03
N ALA A 11 7.71 9.57 6.35
CA ALA A 11 6.48 8.84 6.07
C ALA A 11 5.42 9.24 7.09
N PRO A 12 4.22 9.69 6.65
CA PRO A 12 3.14 10.00 7.59
C PRO A 12 2.80 8.78 8.46
N PRO A 13 2.70 8.94 9.77
CA PRO A 13 2.30 7.83 10.64
C PRO A 13 0.82 7.49 10.42
N PHE A 14 0.49 6.23 10.64
CA PHE A 14 -0.91 5.80 10.57
C PHE A 14 -1.18 4.67 11.55
N THR A 15 -2.45 4.52 11.92
CA THR A 15 -2.98 3.38 12.64
C THR A 15 -4.35 3.09 12.05
N LEU A 16 -4.49 1.93 11.43
CA LEU A 16 -5.71 1.55 10.71
C LEU A 16 -6.09 0.11 11.06
N PRO A 17 -7.40 -0.22 11.07
CA PRO A 17 -7.82 -1.59 11.31
C PRO A 17 -7.57 -2.47 10.08
N ASP A 18 -7.15 -3.70 10.31
CA ASP A 18 -7.05 -4.71 9.28
C ASP A 18 -8.39 -5.45 9.08
N ALA A 19 -8.38 -6.50 8.26
CA ALA A 19 -9.59 -7.28 7.97
C ALA A 19 -10.18 -7.93 9.22
N ASP A 20 -9.38 -8.21 10.23
CA ASP A 20 -9.84 -8.80 11.50
C ASP A 20 -10.22 -7.75 12.56
N GLY A 21 -10.15 -6.47 12.21
CA GLY A 21 -10.41 -5.37 13.13
C GLY A 21 -9.26 -5.04 14.06
N LYS A 22 -8.09 -5.66 13.86
CA LYS A 22 -6.90 -5.40 14.64
C LYS A 22 -6.21 -4.15 14.09
N ASN A 23 -5.85 -3.22 14.96
CA ASN A 23 -5.12 -2.01 14.55
C ASN A 23 -3.69 -2.33 14.17
N VAL A 24 -3.27 -1.84 13.01
CA VAL A 24 -1.91 -1.96 12.49
C VAL A 24 -1.35 -0.55 12.30
N SER A 25 -0.19 -0.30 12.86
CA SER A 25 0.48 1.00 12.78
C SER A 25 1.80 0.88 12.03
N LEU A 26 2.21 1.97 11.37
CA LEU A 26 3.54 2.03 10.77
C LEU A 26 4.63 1.73 11.81
N ALA A 27 4.45 2.25 13.03
CA ALA A 27 5.39 2.05 14.13
C ALA A 27 5.54 0.58 14.55
N ASP A 28 4.60 -0.30 14.19
CA ASP A 28 4.73 -1.74 14.48
C ASP A 28 5.90 -2.39 13.74
N PHE A 29 6.43 -1.74 12.72
CA PHE A 29 7.54 -2.24 11.90
C PHE A 29 8.89 -1.66 12.30
N ARG A 30 9.07 -1.28 13.56
CA ARG A 30 10.32 -0.73 14.09
C ARG A 30 11.54 -1.55 13.69
N GLY A 31 12.55 -0.87 13.15
CA GLY A 31 13.78 -1.51 12.73
C GLY A 31 13.68 -2.32 11.46
N GLN A 32 12.54 -2.22 10.75
CA GLN A 32 12.24 -3.02 9.57
C GLN A 32 11.91 -2.12 8.38
N ARG A 33 11.82 -2.74 7.22
CA ARG A 33 11.43 -2.06 5.99
C ARG A 33 10.06 -2.61 5.56
N VAL A 34 9.16 -1.72 5.17
CA VAL A 34 7.78 -2.11 4.79
C VAL A 34 7.40 -1.50 3.45
N ILE A 35 6.74 -2.31 2.62
CA ILE A 35 6.09 -1.85 1.40
C ILE A 35 4.65 -1.52 1.76
N VAL A 36 4.26 -0.26 1.57
CA VAL A 36 2.87 0.18 1.76
C VAL A 36 2.33 0.57 0.40
N TYR A 37 1.29 -0.12 -0.06
CA TYR A 37 0.68 0.22 -1.34
C TYR A 37 -0.79 0.55 -1.17
N PHE A 38 -1.25 1.52 -1.97
CA PHE A 38 -2.62 2.01 -1.96
C PHE A 38 -3.31 1.56 -3.25
N TYR A 39 -4.51 1.01 -3.12
CA TYR A 39 -5.29 0.52 -4.26
C TYR A 39 -6.75 0.99 -4.14
N PRO A 40 -7.45 1.19 -5.29
CA PRO A 40 -8.77 1.83 -5.28
C PRO A 40 -9.88 1.00 -4.65
N ALA A 41 -9.97 -0.30 -4.93
CA ALA A 41 -11.09 -1.10 -4.48
C ALA A 41 -10.78 -2.59 -4.49
N ALA A 42 -11.03 -3.24 -3.35
CA ALA A 42 -10.95 -4.70 -3.23
C ALA A 42 -11.89 -5.37 -4.23
N LEU A 43 -11.55 -6.58 -4.63
CA LEU A 43 -12.34 -7.43 -5.54
C LEU A 43 -12.45 -6.92 -6.99
N THR A 44 -11.68 -5.89 -7.35
CA THR A 44 -11.57 -5.44 -8.75
C THR A 44 -10.41 -6.16 -9.44
N PRO A 45 -10.41 -6.30 -10.78
CA PRO A 45 -9.37 -7.09 -11.48
C PRO A 45 -7.94 -6.61 -11.25
N GLY A 46 -7.68 -5.31 -11.36
CA GLY A 46 -6.33 -4.76 -11.16
C GLY A 46 -5.84 -4.92 -9.73
N CYS A 47 -6.70 -4.65 -8.76
CA CYS A 47 -6.35 -4.80 -7.34
C CYS A 47 -6.14 -6.27 -6.98
N THR A 48 -6.91 -7.17 -7.56
CA THR A 48 -6.74 -8.60 -7.39
C THR A 48 -5.39 -9.07 -7.93
N THR A 49 -5.03 -8.65 -9.14
CA THR A 49 -3.73 -8.97 -9.75
C THR A 49 -2.58 -8.52 -8.85
N GLN A 50 -2.64 -7.29 -8.36
CA GLN A 50 -1.59 -6.73 -7.51
C GLN A 50 -1.46 -7.50 -6.19
N ALA A 51 -2.60 -7.82 -5.54
CA ALA A 51 -2.60 -8.56 -4.28
C ALA A 51 -2.08 -10.00 -4.46
N VAL A 52 -2.46 -10.67 -5.53
CA VAL A 52 -1.98 -12.01 -5.84
C VAL A 52 -0.48 -12.00 -6.11
N ASP A 53 0.01 -11.03 -6.88
CA ASP A 53 1.43 -10.90 -7.21
C ASP A 53 2.27 -10.61 -5.96
N PHE A 54 1.80 -9.73 -5.07
CA PHE A 54 2.50 -9.47 -3.79
C PHE A 54 2.49 -10.71 -2.90
N THR A 55 1.37 -11.43 -2.82
CA THR A 55 1.28 -12.64 -2.01
C THR A 55 2.28 -13.69 -2.52
N ALA A 56 2.38 -13.86 -3.83
CA ALA A 56 3.33 -14.79 -4.43
C ALA A 56 4.80 -14.38 -4.18
N ALA A 57 5.06 -13.10 -4.01
CA ALA A 57 6.41 -12.57 -3.79
C ALA A 57 6.80 -12.47 -2.31
N MET A 58 5.88 -12.77 -1.37
CA MET A 58 6.13 -12.55 0.06
C MET A 58 7.35 -13.27 0.60
N GLU A 59 7.61 -14.50 0.18
CA GLU A 59 8.77 -15.25 0.64
C GLU A 59 10.06 -14.56 0.22
N GLU A 60 10.16 -14.16 -1.04
CA GLU A 60 11.33 -13.46 -1.57
C GLU A 60 11.51 -12.10 -0.91
N LEU A 61 10.42 -11.34 -0.75
CA LEU A 61 10.45 -10.03 -0.10
C LEU A 61 10.82 -10.15 1.38
N GLY A 62 10.26 -11.15 2.07
CA GLY A 62 10.58 -11.41 3.47
C GLY A 62 12.04 -11.78 3.68
N ALA A 63 12.62 -12.56 2.76
CA ALA A 63 14.04 -12.91 2.79
C ALA A 63 14.92 -11.66 2.63
N ALA A 64 14.42 -10.63 1.96
CA ALA A 64 15.09 -9.33 1.81
C ALA A 64 14.77 -8.35 2.95
N GLY A 65 14.04 -8.77 3.97
CA GLY A 65 13.67 -7.93 5.12
C GLY A 65 12.49 -6.99 4.87
N LEU A 66 11.67 -7.28 3.86
CA LEU A 66 10.55 -6.43 3.48
C LEU A 66 9.22 -7.06 3.91
N HIS A 67 8.36 -6.23 4.52
CA HIS A 67 6.97 -6.57 4.81
C HIS A 67 6.06 -5.87 3.81
N VAL A 68 4.81 -6.33 3.67
CA VAL A 68 3.84 -5.74 2.73
C VAL A 68 2.56 -5.40 3.47
N ILE A 69 2.02 -4.21 3.20
CA ILE A 69 0.69 -3.77 3.68
C ILE A 69 -0.06 -3.17 2.50
N GLY A 70 -1.33 -3.55 2.33
CA GLY A 70 -2.22 -2.92 1.35
C GLY A 70 -3.24 -2.04 2.07
N ILE A 71 -3.50 -0.85 1.54
CA ILE A 71 -4.46 0.11 2.12
C ILE A 71 -5.46 0.56 1.05
N SER A 72 -6.75 0.52 1.38
CA SER A 72 -7.82 0.99 0.51
C SER A 72 -8.91 1.69 1.34
N PRO A 73 -9.83 2.43 0.70
CA PRO A 73 -10.97 3.02 1.40
C PRO A 73 -12.10 2.01 1.69
N ASP A 74 -11.92 0.74 1.35
CA ASP A 74 -12.94 -0.29 1.56
C ASP A 74 -13.24 -0.51 3.04
N ALA A 75 -14.48 -0.91 3.31
CA ALA A 75 -14.89 -1.32 4.65
C ALA A 75 -14.31 -2.70 5.00
N GLN A 76 -14.30 -3.02 6.29
CA GLN A 76 -13.71 -4.25 6.81
C GLN A 76 -14.30 -5.51 6.16
N GLU A 77 -15.64 -5.56 5.98
CA GLU A 77 -16.29 -6.72 5.40
C GLU A 77 -15.79 -7.05 4.00
N LYS A 78 -15.53 -6.01 3.21
CA LYS A 78 -15.01 -6.19 1.86
C LYS A 78 -13.57 -6.68 1.87
N LEU A 79 -12.77 -6.23 2.82
CA LEU A 79 -11.39 -6.69 3.00
C LEU A 79 -11.35 -8.16 3.41
N ILE A 80 -12.28 -8.60 4.27
CA ILE A 80 -12.40 -10.01 4.65
C ILE A 80 -12.68 -10.85 3.40
N GLN A 81 -13.66 -10.45 2.57
CA GLN A 81 -14.00 -11.16 1.34
C GLN A 81 -12.80 -11.24 0.39
N PHE A 82 -12.08 -10.15 0.24
CA PHE A 82 -10.92 -10.08 -0.63
C PHE A 82 -9.81 -11.02 -0.15
N ARG A 83 -9.48 -10.95 1.13
CA ARG A 83 -8.47 -11.83 1.74
C ARG A 83 -8.82 -13.31 1.55
N GLU A 84 -10.07 -13.68 1.85
CA GLU A 84 -10.51 -15.08 1.79
C GLU A 84 -10.54 -15.57 0.33
N ARG A 85 -11.04 -14.75 -0.58
CA ARG A 85 -11.19 -15.12 -1.98
C ARG A 85 -9.85 -15.32 -2.67
N GLU A 86 -8.88 -14.45 -2.39
CA GLU A 86 -7.59 -14.45 -3.08
C GLU A 86 -6.44 -15.00 -2.21
N SER A 87 -6.74 -15.47 -1.01
CA SER A 87 -5.73 -16.00 -0.07
C SER A 87 -4.59 -15.00 0.15
N VAL A 88 -4.94 -13.72 0.35
CA VAL A 88 -3.96 -12.66 0.56
C VAL A 88 -3.20 -12.91 1.86
N GLY A 89 -1.87 -12.95 1.79
CA GLY A 89 -1.03 -13.35 2.91
C GLY A 89 -0.49 -12.21 3.77
N PHE A 90 -0.88 -10.97 3.50
CA PHE A 90 -0.39 -9.79 4.22
C PHE A 90 -1.57 -8.95 4.70
N PRO A 91 -1.36 -8.02 5.66
CA PRO A 91 -2.46 -7.19 6.17
C PRO A 91 -3.07 -6.28 5.10
N LEU A 92 -4.40 -6.26 5.06
CA LEU A 92 -5.19 -5.33 4.28
C LEU A 92 -5.86 -4.37 5.25
N LEU A 93 -5.56 -3.08 5.13
CA LEU A 93 -6.03 -2.05 6.06
C LEU A 93 -7.13 -1.20 5.46
N SER A 94 -8.08 -0.80 6.30
CA SER A 94 -9.24 0.00 5.92
C SER A 94 -9.02 1.47 6.26
N ASP A 95 -9.17 2.35 5.27
CA ASP A 95 -9.05 3.82 5.42
C ASP A 95 -10.29 4.51 4.84
N PRO A 96 -11.49 4.27 5.42
CA PRO A 96 -12.74 4.73 4.81
C PRO A 96 -12.90 6.24 4.76
N ASP A 97 -12.30 6.99 5.68
CA ASP A 97 -12.31 8.45 5.68
C ASP A 97 -11.21 9.05 4.80
N LYS A 98 -10.33 8.22 4.26
CA LYS A 98 -9.27 8.59 3.32
C LYS A 98 -8.19 9.50 3.93
N SER A 99 -8.08 9.55 5.26
CA SER A 99 -7.09 10.39 5.94
C SER A 99 -5.66 9.95 5.62
N THR A 100 -5.37 8.66 5.68
CA THR A 100 -4.04 8.12 5.35
C THR A 100 -3.76 8.24 3.85
N LEU A 101 -4.76 7.93 3.01
CA LEU A 101 -4.65 8.11 1.56
C LEU A 101 -4.26 9.55 1.21
N ASN A 102 -4.92 10.53 1.82
CA ASN A 102 -4.61 11.94 1.59
C ASN A 102 -3.23 12.31 2.10
N ALA A 103 -2.85 11.82 3.29
CA ALA A 103 -1.53 12.11 3.87
C ALA A 103 -0.38 11.64 2.97
N TYR A 104 -0.59 10.51 2.27
CA TYR A 104 0.41 9.95 1.36
C TYR A 104 0.31 10.49 -0.07
N GLY A 105 -0.62 11.38 -0.35
CA GLY A 105 -0.81 11.88 -1.72
C GLY A 105 -1.43 10.86 -2.67
N ALA A 106 -2.04 9.81 -2.13
CA ALA A 106 -2.61 8.71 -2.91
C ALA A 106 -4.10 8.87 -3.21
N TYR A 107 -4.66 10.05 -2.94
CA TYR A 107 -6.04 10.39 -3.25
C TYR A 107 -6.10 11.78 -3.84
N GLY A 108 -6.79 11.94 -4.96
CA GLY A 108 -6.91 13.23 -5.60
C GLY A 108 -7.44 13.10 -7.02
N GLU A 109 -7.22 14.12 -7.83
CA GLU A 109 -7.66 14.13 -9.20
C GLU A 109 -6.80 13.21 -10.06
N LYS A 110 -7.47 12.42 -10.90
CA LYS A 110 -6.82 11.55 -11.87
C LYS A 110 -7.60 11.51 -13.16
N LEU A 111 -6.91 11.25 -14.27
CA LEU A 111 -7.50 11.13 -15.58
C LEU A 111 -7.92 9.68 -15.82
N LEU A 112 -9.21 9.46 -16.13
CA LEU A 112 -9.74 8.13 -16.41
C LEU A 112 -10.66 8.22 -17.63
N TYR A 113 -10.30 7.51 -18.70
CA TYR A 113 -11.04 7.53 -19.97
C TYR A 113 -11.31 8.95 -20.48
N GLY A 114 -10.29 9.83 -20.40
CA GLY A 114 -10.39 11.20 -20.83
C GLY A 114 -11.14 12.14 -19.91
N LYS A 115 -11.62 11.64 -18.76
CA LYS A 115 -12.35 12.44 -17.77
C LYS A 115 -11.51 12.64 -16.53
N LEU A 116 -11.53 13.85 -15.98
CA LEU A 116 -10.88 14.15 -14.71
C LEU A 116 -11.82 13.75 -13.59
N ILE A 117 -11.41 12.77 -12.78
CA ILE A 117 -12.19 12.28 -11.64
C ILE A 117 -11.36 12.36 -10.37
N LYS A 118 -12.02 12.37 -9.21
CA LYS A 118 -11.36 12.31 -7.92
C LYS A 118 -11.43 10.89 -7.39
N GLY A 119 -10.31 10.34 -6.99
CA GLY A 119 -10.26 8.96 -6.48
C GLY A 119 -8.87 8.57 -6.02
N VAL A 120 -8.73 7.29 -5.69
CA VAL A 120 -7.45 6.72 -5.26
C VAL A 120 -6.48 6.69 -6.43
N ILE A 121 -5.29 7.21 -6.19
CA ILE A 121 -4.16 7.13 -7.11
C ILE A 121 -3.34 5.93 -6.68
N ARG A 122 -3.31 4.87 -7.50
CA ARG A 122 -2.57 3.65 -7.19
C ARG A 122 -1.10 3.99 -6.98
N SER A 123 -0.61 3.78 -5.76
CA SER A 123 0.71 4.25 -5.34
C SER A 123 1.38 3.22 -4.45
N THR A 124 2.72 3.19 -4.46
CA THR A 124 3.50 2.26 -3.65
C THR A 124 4.68 2.98 -3.04
N PHE A 125 4.89 2.71 -1.76
CA PHE A 125 5.99 3.30 -0.98
C PHE A 125 6.79 2.21 -0.32
N VAL A 126 8.12 2.34 -0.35
CA VAL A 126 9.01 1.52 0.48
C VAL A 126 9.48 2.42 1.60
N ILE A 127 9.24 2.02 2.83
CA ILE A 127 9.48 2.84 4.02
C ILE A 127 10.45 2.14 4.95
N ASP A 128 11.52 2.86 5.33
CA ASP A 128 12.43 2.43 6.39
C ASP A 128 11.91 2.94 7.72
N VAL A 129 11.60 2.04 8.64
CA VAL A 129 11.09 2.41 9.97
C VAL A 129 12.22 2.24 10.98
N ASP A 130 12.56 3.31 11.70
CA ASP A 130 13.63 3.28 12.68
C ASP A 130 13.20 2.62 13.99
N GLN A 131 14.10 2.54 14.96
CA GLN A 131 13.82 1.90 16.25
C GLN A 131 12.81 2.66 17.11
N LYS A 132 12.57 3.92 16.79
CA LYS A 132 11.57 4.75 17.48
C LYS A 132 10.20 4.67 16.82
N GLY A 133 10.08 3.97 15.68
CA GLY A 133 8.83 3.85 14.95
C GLY A 133 8.59 4.95 13.94
N ASN A 134 9.58 5.79 13.65
CA ASN A 134 9.48 6.85 12.65
C ASN A 134 9.91 6.31 11.29
N GLY A 135 9.10 6.58 10.25
CA GLY A 135 9.36 6.11 8.91
C GLY A 135 9.99 7.17 8.01
N THR A 136 10.86 6.73 7.11
CA THR A 136 11.42 7.55 6.05
C THR A 136 11.14 6.88 4.71
N ILE A 137 10.68 7.65 3.72
CA ILE A 137 10.37 7.15 2.39
C ILE A 137 11.69 6.80 1.68
N ALA A 138 11.89 5.52 1.40
CA ALA A 138 13.04 5.07 0.61
C ALA A 138 12.70 5.12 -0.89
N VAL A 139 11.47 4.75 -1.27
CA VAL A 139 10.99 4.78 -2.64
C VAL A 139 9.54 5.26 -2.64
N ALA A 140 9.20 6.19 -3.53
CA ALA A 140 7.82 6.64 -3.71
C ALA A 140 7.45 6.51 -5.19
N GLN A 141 6.39 5.73 -5.49
CA GLN A 141 5.91 5.52 -6.85
C GLN A 141 4.41 5.82 -6.92
N TYR A 142 4.06 6.78 -7.77
CA TYR A 142 2.66 7.17 -7.99
C TYR A 142 2.20 6.69 -9.37
N ASN A 143 0.89 6.54 -9.53
CA ASN A 143 0.28 6.14 -10.80
C ASN A 143 0.84 4.81 -11.32
N VAL A 144 1.06 3.84 -10.44
CA VAL A 144 1.59 2.54 -10.81
C VAL A 144 0.54 1.72 -11.56
N LYS A 145 0.97 0.89 -12.48
CA LYS A 145 0.09 -0.07 -13.16
C LYS A 145 0.01 -1.35 -12.33
N ALA A 146 -1.19 -1.90 -12.17
CA ALA A 146 -1.38 -3.12 -11.40
C ALA A 146 -0.64 -4.31 -12.03
N THR A 147 -0.74 -4.46 -13.35
CA THR A 147 -0.09 -5.55 -14.07
C THR A 147 1.43 -5.31 -14.16
N GLY A 148 2.21 -6.26 -13.67
CA GLY A 148 3.67 -6.20 -13.72
C GLY A 148 4.32 -5.29 -12.68
N HIS A 149 3.52 -4.67 -11.81
CA HIS A 149 4.05 -3.74 -10.80
C HIS A 149 5.02 -4.43 -9.83
N VAL A 150 4.67 -5.59 -9.32
CA VAL A 150 5.48 -6.29 -8.31
C VAL A 150 6.85 -6.67 -8.90
N ASP A 151 6.88 -7.17 -10.13
CA ASP A 151 8.14 -7.49 -10.81
C ASP A 151 9.00 -6.24 -11.03
N LYS A 152 8.38 -5.14 -11.44
CA LYS A 152 9.08 -3.86 -11.61
C LYS A 152 9.65 -3.37 -10.28
N LEU A 153 8.87 -3.47 -9.21
CA LEU A 153 9.31 -3.06 -7.87
C LEU A 153 10.50 -3.90 -7.42
N LYS A 154 10.46 -5.21 -7.64
CA LYS A 154 11.59 -6.09 -7.30
C LYS A 154 12.85 -5.65 -8.06
N ARG A 155 12.75 -5.34 -9.35
CA ARG A 155 13.89 -4.83 -10.13
C ARG A 155 14.41 -3.51 -9.57
N ASP A 156 13.50 -2.60 -9.24
CA ASP A 156 13.87 -1.29 -8.68
C ASP A 156 14.57 -1.43 -7.32
N LEU A 157 14.26 -2.49 -6.57
CA LEU A 157 14.87 -2.81 -5.29
C LEU A 157 16.08 -3.74 -5.40
N HIS A 158 16.47 -4.11 -6.62
CA HIS A 158 17.60 -5.01 -6.91
C HIS A 158 17.41 -6.43 -6.32
N LEU A 159 16.20 -6.94 -6.41
CA LEU A 159 15.86 -8.29 -5.95
C LEU A 159 15.80 -9.29 -7.10
#